data_ccb8ce2f97ac44edf505e498745924bf
#
_entry.id   ccb8ce2f97ac44edf505e498745924bf
#
_cell.length_a   1.000
_cell.length_b   1.000
_cell.length_c   1.000
_cell.angle_alpha   90.00
_cell.angle_beta   90.00
_cell.angle_gamma   90.00
#
_symmetry.space_group_name_H-M   'P 1'
#
loop_
_entity.id
_entity.type
_entity.pdbx_description
1 polymer ?
#
loop_
_entity_poly.entity_id
_entity_poly.type
_entity_poly.pdbx_seq_one_letter_code
_entity_poly.pdbx_strand_id
1 'polypeptide(L)'
;MPLVYSTSTALAPHEYSQDELIAALLERWSERYYNPGRIEQFQRNVLVGSRHLALPIEAYEDLKGFGAHNDAWIRVATDMAESAVTNVLQSAGLTAA
;
A
#
# COMPACT_ATOMS: atom_id res chain seq x y z
N MET A 1 10.17 23.78 24.75
CA MET A 1 9.01 23.44 23.91
C MET A 1 9.47 22.47 22.82
N PRO A 2 8.78 21.32 22.60
CA PRO A 2 9.16 20.41 21.55
C PRO A 2 8.87 21.00 20.15
N LEU A 3 9.77 20.72 19.22
CA LEU A 3 9.66 21.15 17.83
C LEU A 3 9.67 19.95 16.90
N VAL A 4 8.83 20.01 15.85
CA VAL A 4 8.96 19.07 14.72
C VAL A 4 10.05 19.65 13.80
N TYR A 5 11.17 18.97 13.74
CA TYR A 5 12.35 19.43 13.02
C TYR A 5 12.30 19.07 11.53
N SER A 6 11.80 17.89 11.24
CA SER A 6 11.66 17.40 9.86
C SER A 6 10.59 16.32 9.80
N THR A 7 10.04 16.11 8.63
CA THR A 7 9.10 15.02 8.34
C THR A 7 9.49 14.32 7.04
N SER A 8 9.07 13.08 6.92
CA SER A 8 9.28 12.29 5.71
C SER A 8 8.15 11.29 5.53
N THR A 9 7.98 10.85 4.31
CA THR A 9 7.03 9.78 3.98
C THR A 9 7.73 8.72 3.13
N ALA A 10 7.24 7.50 3.21
CA ALA A 10 7.64 6.42 2.32
C ALA A 10 6.38 5.73 1.83
N LEU A 11 6.27 5.57 0.52
CA LEU A 11 5.13 4.91 -0.11
C LEU A 11 5.47 3.47 -0.41
N ALA A 12 4.45 2.60 -0.40
CA ALA A 12 4.63 1.21 -0.81
C ALA A 12 5.10 1.16 -2.27
N PRO A 13 5.90 0.14 -2.66
CA PRO A 13 6.69 0.19 -3.90
C PRO A 13 5.90 0.02 -5.19
N HIS A 14 4.67 -0.47 -5.14
CA HIS A 14 3.89 -0.78 -6.34
C HIS A 14 2.69 0.15 -6.48
N GLU A 15 2.77 1.09 -7.42
CA GLU A 15 1.69 2.04 -7.67
C GLU A 15 0.75 1.52 -8.76
N TYR A 16 -0.55 1.60 -8.51
CA TYR A 16 -1.59 1.23 -9.47
C TYR A 16 -2.66 2.31 -9.51
N SER A 17 -3.21 2.56 -10.69
CA SER A 17 -4.38 3.43 -10.81
C SER A 17 -5.60 2.77 -10.15
N GLN A 18 -6.56 3.58 -9.74
CA GLN A 18 -7.80 3.06 -9.16
C GLN A 18 -8.54 2.17 -10.18
N ASP A 19 -8.49 2.50 -11.46
CA ASP A 19 -9.11 1.69 -12.51
C ASP A 19 -8.47 0.30 -12.62
N GLU A 20 -7.15 0.21 -12.53
CA GLU A 20 -6.44 -1.08 -12.54
C GLU A 20 -6.81 -1.93 -11.32
N LEU A 21 -6.93 -1.30 -10.15
CA LEU A 21 -7.31 -1.99 -8.93
C LEU A 21 -8.75 -2.48 -8.97
N ILE A 22 -9.68 -1.67 -9.47
CA ILE A 22 -11.07 -2.06 -9.65
C ILE A 22 -11.17 -3.25 -10.60
N ALA A 23 -10.47 -3.20 -11.73
CA ALA A 23 -10.47 -4.28 -12.70
C ALA A 23 -9.95 -5.58 -12.08
N ALA A 24 -8.86 -5.52 -11.33
CA ALA A 24 -8.29 -6.69 -10.64
C ALA A 24 -9.25 -7.25 -9.58
N LEU A 25 -9.90 -6.38 -8.82
CA LEU A 25 -10.87 -6.77 -7.81
C LEU A 25 -12.07 -7.50 -8.45
N LEU A 26 -12.62 -6.93 -9.51
CA LEU A 26 -13.78 -7.52 -10.20
C LEU A 26 -13.43 -8.85 -10.86
N GLU A 27 -12.25 -8.96 -11.46
CA GLU A 27 -11.79 -10.20 -12.08
C GLU A 27 -11.72 -11.35 -11.08
N ARG A 28 -11.19 -11.08 -9.87
CA ARG A 28 -10.93 -12.12 -8.87
C ARG A 28 -12.12 -12.44 -7.99
N TRP A 29 -12.99 -11.45 -7.75
CA TRP A 29 -14.01 -11.54 -6.71
C TRP A 29 -15.43 -11.37 -7.22
N SER A 30 -15.64 -11.13 -8.52
CA SER A 30 -16.98 -10.87 -9.07
C SER A 30 -17.98 -12.00 -8.76
N GLU A 31 -17.52 -13.25 -8.77
CA GLU A 31 -18.36 -14.40 -8.46
C GLU A 31 -18.76 -14.47 -7.00
N ARG A 32 -18.00 -13.82 -6.11
CA ARG A 32 -18.25 -13.82 -4.67
C ARG A 32 -19.14 -12.66 -4.23
N TYR A 33 -19.32 -11.66 -5.08
CA TYR A 33 -20.13 -10.51 -4.75
C TYR A 33 -21.52 -10.64 -5.37
N TYR A 34 -22.53 -10.31 -4.57
CA TYR A 34 -23.90 -10.29 -5.02
C TYR A 34 -24.13 -9.27 -6.14
N ASN A 35 -23.48 -8.11 -6.05
CA ASN A 35 -23.62 -7.05 -7.04
C ASN A 35 -22.25 -6.40 -7.30
N PRO A 36 -21.47 -6.94 -8.27
CA PRO A 36 -20.15 -6.38 -8.60
C PRO A 36 -20.20 -4.91 -9.06
N GLY A 37 -21.24 -4.50 -9.79
CA GLY A 37 -21.39 -3.11 -10.23
C GLY A 37 -21.49 -2.13 -9.08
N ARG A 38 -22.12 -2.52 -7.98
CA ARG A 38 -22.21 -1.70 -6.79
C ARG A 38 -20.84 -1.56 -6.08
N ILE A 39 -20.06 -2.63 -6.06
CA ILE A 39 -18.70 -2.61 -5.53
C ILE A 39 -17.83 -1.65 -6.34
N GLU A 40 -17.92 -1.73 -7.67
CA GLU A 40 -17.21 -0.80 -8.55
C GLU A 40 -17.59 0.64 -8.27
N GLN A 41 -18.89 0.92 -8.14
CA GLN A 41 -19.40 2.27 -7.86
C GLN A 41 -18.86 2.80 -6.53
N PHE A 42 -18.84 1.98 -5.48
CA PHE A 42 -18.26 2.38 -4.20
C PHE A 42 -16.78 2.73 -4.33
N GLN A 43 -16.02 1.93 -5.05
CA GLN A 43 -14.60 2.18 -5.24
C GLN A 43 -14.35 3.49 -5.99
N ARG A 44 -15.18 3.80 -6.98
CA ARG A 44 -15.05 5.06 -7.74
C ARG A 44 -15.48 6.27 -6.92
N ASN A 45 -16.48 6.13 -6.06
CA ASN A 45 -17.03 7.22 -5.28
C ASN A 45 -16.10 7.72 -4.17
N VAL A 46 -15.06 6.95 -3.80
CA VAL A 46 -14.08 7.42 -2.82
C VAL A 46 -13.08 8.42 -3.40
N LEU A 47 -13.10 8.64 -4.71
CA LEU A 47 -12.29 9.66 -5.42
C LEU A 47 -10.79 9.50 -5.21
N VAL A 48 -10.32 8.27 -5.07
CA VAL A 48 -8.89 7.95 -4.97
C VAL A 48 -8.38 7.64 -6.38
N GLY A 49 -7.39 8.40 -6.86
CA GLY A 49 -6.87 8.22 -8.22
C GLY A 49 -5.92 7.05 -8.36
N SER A 50 -5.11 6.81 -7.35
CA SER A 50 -4.15 5.70 -7.34
C SER A 50 -3.89 5.22 -5.92
N ARG A 51 -3.33 4.02 -5.82
CA ARG A 51 -2.92 3.44 -4.54
C ARG A 51 -1.56 2.76 -4.70
N HIS A 52 -0.80 2.76 -3.62
CA HIS A 52 0.47 2.05 -3.54
C HIS A 52 0.28 0.75 -2.77
N LEU A 53 0.66 -0.36 -3.38
CA LEU A 53 0.54 -1.69 -2.78
C LEU A 53 1.91 -2.19 -2.33
N ALA A 54 1.90 -2.99 -1.27
CA ALA A 54 3.11 -3.61 -0.73
C ALA A 54 3.75 -4.59 -1.72
N LEU A 55 2.92 -5.31 -2.46
CA LEU A 55 3.33 -6.32 -3.43
C LEU A 55 2.67 -6.05 -4.77
N PRO A 56 3.21 -6.60 -5.89
CA PRO A 56 2.49 -6.58 -7.16
C PRO A 56 1.12 -7.26 -7.02
N ILE A 57 0.13 -6.80 -7.77
CA ILE A 57 -1.24 -7.33 -7.67
C ILE A 57 -1.26 -8.87 -7.80
N GLU A 58 -0.47 -9.40 -8.71
CA GLU A 58 -0.42 -10.85 -8.98
C GLU A 58 0.10 -11.65 -7.77
N ALA A 59 0.97 -11.05 -6.98
CA ALA A 59 1.57 -11.72 -5.82
C ALA A 59 0.54 -12.01 -4.72
N TYR A 60 -0.54 -11.26 -4.64
CA TYR A 60 -1.56 -11.48 -3.61
C TYR A 60 -2.31 -12.80 -3.77
N GLU A 61 -2.36 -13.34 -4.97
CA GLU A 61 -2.97 -14.65 -5.22
C GLU A 61 -2.19 -15.78 -4.57
N ASP A 62 -0.89 -15.62 -4.43
CA ASP A 62 0.01 -16.63 -3.87
C ASP A 62 0.08 -16.59 -2.35
N LEU A 63 -0.49 -15.55 -1.73
CA LEU A 63 -0.52 -15.43 -0.27
C LEU A 63 -1.61 -16.33 0.30
N LYS A 64 -1.20 -17.37 0.98
CA LYS A 64 -2.11 -18.34 1.60
C LYS A 64 -2.00 -18.27 3.12
N GLY A 65 -3.12 -17.99 3.78
CA GLY A 65 -3.22 -17.97 5.22
C GLY A 65 -2.60 -16.73 5.88
N PHE A 66 -2.84 -16.62 7.18
CA PHE A 66 -2.40 -15.47 7.98
C PHE A 66 -0.88 -15.31 8.01
N GLY A 67 -0.15 -16.43 8.13
CA GLY A 67 1.32 -16.38 8.23
C GLY A 67 1.98 -15.74 7.02
N ALA A 68 1.56 -16.11 5.81
CA ALA A 68 2.11 -15.55 4.58
C ALA A 68 1.81 -14.05 4.45
N HIS A 69 0.58 -13.63 4.79
CA HIS A 69 0.21 -12.22 4.79
C HIS A 69 1.02 -11.43 5.82
N ASN A 70 1.19 -11.98 7.01
CA ASN A 70 1.94 -11.34 8.08
C ASN A 70 3.41 -11.20 7.74
N ASP A 71 4.03 -12.22 7.15
CA ASP A 71 5.43 -12.18 6.72
C ASP A 71 5.66 -11.11 5.64
N ALA A 72 4.75 -11.01 4.67
CA ALA A 72 4.81 -9.97 3.65
C ALA A 72 4.68 -8.57 4.27
N TRP A 73 3.76 -8.40 5.22
CA TRP A 73 3.57 -7.14 5.92
C TRP A 73 4.82 -6.71 6.68
N ILE A 74 5.41 -7.62 7.44
CA ILE A 74 6.64 -7.34 8.23
C ILE A 74 7.76 -6.89 7.29
N ARG A 75 7.99 -7.64 6.21
CA ARG A 75 9.07 -7.34 5.28
C ARG A 75 8.92 -5.97 4.63
N VAL A 76 7.75 -5.69 4.06
CA VAL A 76 7.52 -4.45 3.34
C VAL A 76 7.42 -3.26 4.28
N ALA A 77 6.75 -3.41 5.41
CA ALA A 77 6.65 -2.34 6.41
C ALA A 77 8.03 -1.97 6.99
N THR A 78 8.91 -2.95 7.19
CA THR A 78 10.26 -2.70 7.66
C THR A 78 11.07 -1.89 6.63
N ASP A 79 10.99 -2.26 5.36
CA ASP A 79 11.67 -1.51 4.29
C ASP A 79 11.15 -0.08 4.17
N MET A 80 9.84 0.10 4.26
CA MET A 80 9.21 1.42 4.21
C MET A 80 9.62 2.27 5.41
N ALA A 81 9.65 1.69 6.59
CA ALA A 81 10.06 2.39 7.82
C ALA A 81 11.52 2.81 7.74
N GLU A 82 12.39 1.95 7.26
CA GLU A 82 13.80 2.27 7.06
C GLU A 82 13.97 3.45 6.09
N SER A 83 13.27 3.42 4.97
CA SER A 83 13.29 4.51 3.99
C SER A 83 12.82 5.82 4.59
N ALA A 84 11.70 5.80 5.33
CA ALA A 84 11.15 7.00 5.95
C ALA A 84 12.10 7.59 6.99
N VAL A 85 12.69 6.74 7.83
CA VAL A 85 13.67 7.19 8.85
C VAL A 85 14.93 7.76 8.19
N THR A 86 15.45 7.07 7.19
CA THR A 86 16.65 7.54 6.46
C THR A 86 16.39 8.90 5.84
N ASN A 87 15.24 9.06 5.17
CA ASN A 87 14.90 10.32 4.50
C ASN A 87 14.69 11.46 5.50
N VAL A 88 14.05 11.22 6.63
CA VAL A 88 13.82 12.27 7.63
C VAL A 88 15.14 12.71 8.30
N LEU A 89 16.04 11.78 8.55
CA LEU A 89 17.36 12.10 9.09
C LEU A 89 18.19 12.92 8.11
N GLN A 90 18.20 12.54 6.84
CA GLN A 90 18.89 13.32 5.80
C GLN A 90 18.32 14.72 5.68
N SER A 91 17.00 14.84 5.68
CA SER A 91 16.31 16.13 5.60
C SER A 91 16.64 17.03 6.80
N ALA A 92 16.86 16.44 7.98
CA ALA A 92 17.23 17.18 9.19
C ALA A 92 18.76 17.42 9.30
N GLY A 93 19.54 16.88 8.39
CA GLY A 93 21.02 16.98 8.45
C GLY A 93 21.64 16.09 9.53
N LEU A 94 20.96 15.02 9.91
CA LEU A 94 21.39 14.09 10.96
C LEU A 94 21.78 12.73 10.36
N THR A 95 22.53 11.96 11.13
CA THR A 95 22.89 10.58 10.78
C THR A 95 22.39 9.61 11.84
N ALA A 96 22.10 8.39 11.42
CA ALA A 96 21.71 7.30 12.31
C ALA A 96 22.96 6.66 12.92
N ALA A 97 23.56 7.31 13.86
CA ALA A 97 24.78 6.81 14.50
C ALA A 97 24.50 6.25 15.88
#